data_fc6a7caff9401dfa8714328a7e62a4b8
#
_entry.id   fc6a7caff9401dfa8714328a7e62a4b8
#
_cell.length_a   1.000
_cell.length_b   1.000
_cell.length_c   1.000
_cell.angle_alpha   90.00
_cell.angle_beta   90.00
_cell.angle_gamma   90.00
#
_symmetry.space_group_name_H-M   'P 1'
#
loop_
_entity.id
_entity.type
_entity.pdbx_description
1 polymer ?
#
loop_
_entity_poly.entity_id
_entity_poly.type
_entity_poly.pdbx_seq_one_letter_code
_entity_poly.pdbx_strand_id
1 'polypeptide(L)'
;MVTAILTELELRRDYLNNAEISSVYFGGGTPSLLDTKDLERIFETIHRLYQVDAAAEITLEANPDDLSAEKLRDLRQYTPVNRLSIGIQSFSDADLRWMNRAHHAQHARQCLDDAGHVGFHDLTIDLIYGAPTTSDAQWQENLAIAFAYGIPHLSCYCLTVEEGTALGTFVRRGQQP
;
A
#
# COMPACT_ATOMS: atom_id res chain seq x y z
N MET A 1 12.79 5.22 -14.32
CA MET A 1 11.50 4.49 -14.18
C MET A 1 10.34 5.34 -14.66
N VAL A 2 10.05 6.50 -14.09
CA VAL A 2 8.89 7.37 -14.47
C VAL A 2 8.84 7.66 -15.97
N THR A 3 9.96 8.07 -16.59
CA THR A 3 10.03 8.30 -18.04
C THR A 3 9.60 7.07 -18.86
N ALA A 4 9.97 5.86 -18.41
CA ALA A 4 9.56 4.64 -19.12
C ALA A 4 8.04 4.40 -19.00
N ILE A 5 7.45 4.66 -17.80
CA ILE A 5 5.99 4.58 -17.60
C ILE A 5 5.27 5.57 -18.54
N LEU A 6 5.72 6.82 -18.59
CA LEU A 6 5.15 7.84 -19.48
C LEU A 6 5.24 7.44 -20.94
N THR A 7 6.39 6.91 -21.36
CA THR A 7 6.58 6.41 -22.74
C THR A 7 5.65 5.23 -23.03
N GLU A 8 5.48 4.30 -22.10
CA GLU A 8 4.60 3.15 -22.27
C GLU A 8 3.12 3.57 -22.37
N LEU A 9 2.67 4.51 -21.54
CA LEU A 9 1.32 5.08 -21.64
C LEU A 9 1.07 5.64 -23.04
N GLU A 10 2.02 6.40 -23.62
CA GLU A 10 1.90 6.92 -24.99
C GLU A 10 1.84 5.80 -26.04
N LEU A 11 2.70 4.80 -25.93
CA LEU A 11 2.73 3.67 -26.86
C LEU A 11 1.48 2.80 -26.77
N ARG A 12 0.83 2.74 -25.63
CA ARG A 12 -0.33 1.91 -25.33
C ARG A 12 -1.66 2.67 -25.34
N ARG A 13 -1.68 3.93 -25.77
CA ARG A 13 -2.88 4.79 -25.72
C ARG A 13 -4.13 4.14 -26.32
N ASP A 14 -3.99 3.32 -27.36
CA ASP A 14 -5.10 2.66 -28.04
C ASP A 14 -5.46 1.28 -27.43
N TYR A 15 -4.71 0.83 -26.40
CA TYR A 15 -4.85 -0.52 -25.83
C TYR A 15 -6.25 -0.76 -25.23
N LEU A 16 -6.86 0.25 -24.63
CA LEU A 16 -8.18 0.16 -24.01
C LEU A 16 -9.33 0.45 -24.98
N ASN A 17 -9.07 0.66 -26.27
CA ASN A 17 -10.10 0.92 -27.31
C ASN A 17 -11.09 2.04 -26.92
N ASN A 18 -10.60 3.11 -26.32
CA ASN A 18 -11.38 4.24 -25.80
C ASN A 18 -12.41 3.86 -24.71
N ALA A 19 -12.22 2.73 -24.02
CA ALA A 19 -13.04 2.41 -22.87
C ALA A 19 -12.82 3.44 -21.74
N GLU A 20 -13.89 3.78 -21.04
CA GLU A 20 -13.83 4.61 -19.86
C GLU A 20 -13.15 3.86 -18.70
N ILE A 21 -12.22 4.52 -18.02
CA ILE A 21 -11.45 3.97 -16.92
C ILE A 21 -12.22 4.25 -15.62
N SER A 22 -12.67 3.21 -14.93
CA SER A 22 -13.32 3.28 -13.63
C SER A 22 -12.37 3.12 -12.44
N SER A 23 -11.12 2.67 -12.69
CA SER A 23 -10.11 2.56 -11.63
C SER A 23 -8.69 2.72 -12.17
N VAL A 24 -7.83 3.32 -11.33
CA VAL A 24 -6.37 3.40 -11.56
C VAL A 24 -5.67 2.89 -10.31
N TYR A 25 -4.78 1.93 -10.49
CA TYR A 25 -4.09 1.29 -9.38
C TYR A 25 -2.57 1.40 -9.54
N PHE A 26 -1.94 2.07 -8.58
CA PHE A 26 -0.48 2.13 -8.46
C PHE A 26 -0.02 1.06 -7.49
N GLY A 27 0.57 0.01 -8.04
CA GLY A 27 1.04 -1.15 -7.29
C GLY A 27 2.38 -1.68 -7.81
N GLY A 28 2.92 -2.65 -7.08
CA GLY A 28 4.19 -3.29 -7.40
C GLY A 28 5.42 -2.46 -6.99
N GLY A 29 6.37 -3.07 -6.34
CA GLY A 29 7.44 -2.35 -5.66
C GLY A 29 6.88 -1.50 -4.52
N THR A 30 7.16 -0.20 -4.51
CA THR A 30 6.68 0.72 -3.47
C THR A 30 6.31 2.07 -4.12
N PRO A 31 5.09 2.23 -4.63
CA PRO A 31 4.67 3.44 -5.35
C PRO A 31 4.72 4.72 -4.50
N SER A 32 4.55 4.60 -3.17
CA SER A 32 4.62 5.72 -2.23
C SER A 32 6.00 6.39 -2.18
N LEU A 33 7.06 5.73 -2.66
CA LEU A 33 8.40 6.32 -2.80
C LEU A 33 8.50 7.33 -3.94
N LEU A 34 7.53 7.38 -4.86
CA LEU A 34 7.52 8.38 -5.91
C LEU A 34 7.30 9.78 -5.31
N ASP A 35 8.03 10.75 -5.83
CA ASP A 35 7.76 12.15 -5.53
C ASP A 35 6.37 12.54 -6.03
N THR A 36 5.69 13.42 -5.30
CA THR A 36 4.35 13.89 -5.68
C THR A 36 4.33 14.47 -7.10
N LYS A 37 5.38 15.20 -7.48
CA LYS A 37 5.54 15.74 -8.85
C LYS A 37 5.61 14.66 -9.94
N ASP A 38 6.22 13.51 -9.63
CA ASP A 38 6.26 12.40 -10.58
C ASP A 38 4.89 11.72 -10.70
N LEU A 39 4.14 11.60 -9.61
CA LEU A 39 2.76 11.15 -9.63
C LEU A 39 1.88 12.10 -10.44
N GLU A 40 1.97 13.43 -10.22
CA GLU A 40 1.25 14.44 -11.00
C GLU A 40 1.49 14.26 -12.51
N ARG A 41 2.73 14.14 -12.94
CA ARG A 41 3.10 13.93 -14.36
C ARG A 41 2.49 12.66 -14.95
N ILE A 42 2.44 11.58 -14.16
CA ILE A 42 1.81 10.32 -14.59
C ILE A 42 0.30 10.54 -14.74
N PHE A 43 -0.36 11.17 -13.76
CA PHE A 43 -1.80 11.46 -13.81
C PHE A 43 -2.16 12.41 -14.94
N GLU A 44 -1.41 13.48 -15.17
CA GLU A 44 -1.59 14.37 -16.33
C GLU A 44 -1.55 13.58 -17.64
N THR A 45 -0.60 12.64 -17.76
CA THR A 45 -0.48 11.80 -18.95
C THR A 45 -1.67 10.85 -19.09
N ILE A 46 -2.10 10.21 -17.98
CA ILE A 46 -3.29 9.34 -17.98
C ILE A 46 -4.53 10.12 -18.44
N HIS A 47 -4.81 11.27 -17.81
CA HIS A 47 -6.00 12.08 -18.14
C HIS A 47 -5.96 12.69 -19.56
N ARG A 48 -4.77 12.90 -20.10
CA ARG A 48 -4.60 13.36 -21.49
C ARG A 48 -4.86 12.26 -22.51
N LEU A 49 -4.52 11.01 -22.18
CA LEU A 49 -4.58 9.89 -23.11
C LEU A 49 -5.86 9.07 -23.00
N TYR A 50 -6.48 9.06 -21.82
CA TYR A 50 -7.60 8.18 -21.51
C TYR A 50 -8.77 8.96 -20.91
N GLN A 51 -9.97 8.45 -21.13
CA GLN A 51 -11.17 8.95 -20.46
C GLN A 51 -11.27 8.28 -19.09
N VAL A 52 -11.00 9.04 -18.02
CA VAL A 52 -11.11 8.56 -16.64
C VAL A 52 -12.43 9.08 -16.08
N ASP A 53 -13.26 8.19 -15.52
CA ASP A 53 -14.50 8.54 -14.83
C ASP A 53 -14.19 9.48 -13.67
N ALA A 54 -15.01 10.51 -13.49
CA ALA A 54 -14.89 11.46 -12.38
C ALA A 54 -15.03 10.79 -10.98
N ALA A 55 -15.70 9.64 -10.92
CA ALA A 55 -15.85 8.81 -9.72
C ALA A 55 -14.87 7.63 -9.68
N ALA A 56 -13.85 7.59 -10.55
CA ALA A 56 -12.89 6.50 -10.59
C ALA A 56 -12.20 6.29 -9.23
N GLU A 57 -12.05 5.03 -8.84
CA GLU A 57 -11.19 4.66 -7.72
C GLU A 57 -9.72 4.80 -8.11
N ILE A 58 -8.98 5.62 -7.40
CA ILE A 58 -7.56 5.85 -7.66
C ILE A 58 -6.76 5.44 -6.43
N THR A 59 -6.16 4.26 -6.50
CA THR A 59 -5.47 3.62 -5.38
C THR A 59 -3.95 3.77 -5.50
N LEU A 60 -3.30 4.09 -4.37
CA LEU A 60 -1.85 4.08 -4.21
C LEU A 60 -1.47 3.07 -3.13
N GLU A 61 -0.60 2.10 -3.46
CA GLU A 61 0.06 1.25 -2.46
C GLU A 61 1.14 2.02 -1.71
N ALA A 62 1.22 1.79 -0.41
CA ALA A 62 2.16 2.47 0.46
C ALA A 62 2.60 1.62 1.65
N ASN A 63 3.76 1.98 2.22
CA ASN A 63 4.15 1.52 3.55
C ASN A 63 3.96 2.65 4.58
N PRO A 64 3.72 2.35 5.85
CA PRO A 64 3.57 3.37 6.89
C PRO A 64 4.74 4.35 6.98
N ASP A 65 5.96 3.86 6.77
CA ASP A 65 7.18 4.66 6.82
C ASP A 65 7.35 5.65 5.66
N ASP A 66 6.61 5.48 4.56
CA ASP A 66 6.60 6.40 3.42
C ASP A 66 5.51 7.49 3.52
N LEU A 67 4.53 7.31 4.43
CA LEU A 67 3.36 8.16 4.55
C LEU A 67 3.46 9.14 5.73
N SER A 68 4.37 10.10 5.65
CA SER A 68 4.37 11.21 6.59
C SER A 68 3.11 12.07 6.44
N ALA A 69 2.73 12.81 7.49
CA ALA A 69 1.60 13.75 7.44
C ALA A 69 1.76 14.79 6.31
N GLU A 70 3.00 15.19 5.96
CA GLU A 70 3.28 16.06 4.83
C GLU A 70 2.99 15.35 3.50
N LYS A 71 3.50 14.13 3.32
CA LYS A 71 3.27 13.33 2.12
C LYS A 71 1.77 13.07 1.89
N LEU A 72 1.04 12.76 2.95
CA LEU A 72 -0.41 12.55 2.88
C LEU A 72 -1.15 13.82 2.44
N ARG A 73 -0.78 14.99 2.98
CA ARG A 73 -1.33 16.28 2.53
C ARG A 73 -1.01 16.56 1.05
N ASP A 74 0.23 16.32 0.64
CA ASP A 74 0.64 16.53 -0.75
C ASP A 74 -0.11 15.60 -1.71
N LEU A 75 -0.23 14.31 -1.37
CA LEU A 75 -1.03 13.37 -2.14
C LEU A 75 -2.47 13.86 -2.30
N ARG A 76 -3.09 14.32 -1.21
CA ARG A 76 -4.48 14.81 -1.23
C ARG A 76 -4.66 16.09 -2.01
N GLN A 77 -3.68 16.97 -1.99
CA GLN A 77 -3.73 18.29 -2.62
C GLN A 77 -3.37 18.28 -4.10
N TYR A 78 -2.38 17.48 -4.49
CA TYR A 78 -1.76 17.55 -5.82
C TYR A 78 -2.01 16.33 -6.69
N THR A 79 -2.68 15.29 -6.17
CA THR A 79 -3.01 14.10 -6.96
C THR A 79 -4.49 13.74 -6.84
N PRO A 80 -5.05 13.01 -7.81
CA PRO A 80 -6.41 12.50 -7.71
C PRO A 80 -6.52 11.22 -6.84
N VAL A 81 -5.46 10.79 -6.15
CA VAL A 81 -5.50 9.62 -5.27
C VAL A 81 -6.59 9.80 -4.23
N ASN A 82 -7.53 8.86 -4.18
CA ASN A 82 -8.66 8.86 -3.26
C ASN A 82 -8.72 7.64 -2.36
N ARG A 83 -7.88 6.62 -2.61
CA ARG A 83 -7.77 5.40 -1.82
C ARG A 83 -6.30 5.06 -1.55
N LEU A 84 -6.00 4.56 -0.34
CA LEU A 84 -4.68 4.04 0.01
C LEU A 84 -4.76 2.55 0.36
N SER A 85 -3.78 1.77 -0.13
CA SER A 85 -3.54 0.39 0.30
C SER A 85 -2.24 0.34 1.09
N ILE A 86 -2.34 0.12 2.40
CA ILE A 86 -1.21 0.32 3.31
C ILE A 86 -0.72 -0.99 3.90
N GLY A 87 0.54 -1.33 3.64
CA GLY A 87 1.20 -2.52 4.14
C GLY A 87 1.53 -2.45 5.64
N ILE A 88 0.51 -2.49 6.50
CA ILE A 88 0.67 -2.48 7.97
C ILE A 88 1.36 -3.75 8.47
N GLN A 89 0.97 -4.89 7.96
CA GLN A 89 1.40 -6.25 8.26
C GLN A 89 1.05 -6.74 9.66
N SER A 90 1.30 -5.96 10.73
CA SER A 90 0.91 -6.24 12.11
C SER A 90 0.92 -4.96 12.94
N PHE A 91 0.18 -4.96 14.04
CA PHE A 91 0.26 -3.94 15.10
C PHE A 91 1.10 -4.41 16.30
N SER A 92 1.90 -5.46 16.12
CA SER A 92 2.85 -6.00 17.09
C SER A 92 4.29 -5.72 16.66
N ASP A 93 5.06 -5.05 17.53
CA ASP A 93 6.49 -4.80 17.26
C ASP A 93 7.32 -6.08 17.17
N ALA A 94 6.89 -7.17 17.83
CA ALA A 94 7.55 -8.46 17.71
C ALA A 94 7.43 -9.02 16.29
N ASP A 95 6.23 -8.98 15.73
CA ASP A 95 5.94 -9.45 14.38
C ASP A 95 6.66 -8.58 13.35
N LEU A 96 6.57 -7.25 13.48
CA LEU A 96 7.19 -6.32 12.55
C LEU A 96 8.72 -6.48 12.50
N ARG A 97 9.36 -6.64 13.67
CA ARG A 97 10.81 -6.93 13.73
C ARG A 97 11.16 -8.26 13.10
N TRP A 98 10.37 -9.31 13.38
CA TRP A 98 10.59 -10.62 12.80
C TRP A 98 10.46 -10.61 11.27
N MET A 99 9.46 -9.86 10.74
CA MET A 99 9.27 -9.65 9.31
C MET A 99 10.26 -8.65 8.69
N ASN A 100 11.22 -8.14 9.49
CA ASN A 100 12.19 -7.12 9.06
C ASN A 100 11.54 -5.87 8.45
N ARG A 101 10.43 -5.40 9.05
CA ARG A 101 9.76 -4.16 8.62
C ARG A 101 10.48 -2.93 9.18
N ALA A 102 10.50 -1.85 8.40
CA ALA A 102 11.15 -0.59 8.79
C ALA A 102 10.33 0.20 9.83
N HIS A 103 9.01 0.05 9.80
CA HIS A 103 8.11 0.75 10.72
C HIS A 103 7.82 -0.06 12.01
N HIS A 104 7.31 0.62 13.02
CA HIS A 104 6.85 0.07 14.30
C HIS A 104 5.33 0.15 14.42
N ALA A 105 4.75 -0.58 15.37
CA ALA A 105 3.30 -0.58 15.63
C ALA A 105 2.73 0.83 15.90
N GLN A 106 3.46 1.67 16.65
CA GLN A 106 3.07 3.06 16.88
C GLN A 106 3.07 3.88 15.56
N HIS A 107 4.06 3.67 14.69
CA HIS A 107 4.16 4.34 13.40
C HIS A 107 2.98 3.93 12.48
N ALA A 108 2.63 2.63 12.48
CA ALA A 108 1.46 2.15 11.75
C ALA A 108 0.17 2.83 12.21
N ARG A 109 -0.05 2.98 13.53
CA ARG A 109 -1.21 3.70 14.09
C ARG A 109 -1.20 5.17 13.71
N GLN A 110 -0.05 5.85 13.87
CA GLN A 110 0.09 7.27 13.51
C GLN A 110 -0.21 7.52 12.03
N CYS A 111 0.26 6.64 11.15
CA CYS A 111 -0.03 6.71 9.72
C CYS A 111 -1.55 6.66 9.43
N LEU A 112 -2.30 5.77 10.12
CA LEU A 112 -3.75 5.69 9.97
C LEU A 112 -4.47 6.93 10.53
N ASP A 113 -4.01 7.44 11.67
CA ASP A 113 -4.54 8.69 12.25
C ASP A 113 -4.31 9.87 11.29
N ASP A 114 -3.10 10.02 10.75
CA ASP A 114 -2.75 11.10 9.84
C ASP A 114 -3.52 10.97 8.51
N ALA A 115 -3.70 9.76 7.98
CA ALA A 115 -4.50 9.52 6.78
C ALA A 115 -5.95 9.96 6.99
N GLY A 116 -6.56 9.59 8.12
CA GLY A 116 -7.92 10.00 8.48
C GLY A 116 -8.05 11.52 8.65
N HIS A 117 -7.08 12.18 9.30
CA HIS A 117 -7.07 13.63 9.49
C HIS A 117 -6.98 14.41 8.18
N VAL A 118 -6.28 13.88 7.17
CA VAL A 118 -6.15 14.49 5.84
C VAL A 118 -7.35 14.18 4.94
N GLY A 119 -8.22 13.25 5.36
CA GLY A 119 -9.46 12.91 4.65
C GLY A 119 -9.34 11.70 3.72
N PHE A 120 -8.37 10.82 3.94
CA PHE A 120 -8.37 9.48 3.35
C PHE A 120 -9.22 8.55 4.22
N HIS A 121 -10.44 8.26 3.77
CA HIS A 121 -11.37 7.37 4.47
C HIS A 121 -11.52 6.01 3.76
N ASP A 122 -11.17 5.96 2.49
CA ASP A 122 -11.14 4.70 1.73
C ASP A 122 -9.74 4.08 1.85
N LEU A 123 -9.63 3.17 2.81
CA LEU A 123 -8.37 2.52 3.16
C LEU A 123 -8.49 1.01 3.04
N THR A 124 -7.45 0.40 2.48
CA THR A 124 -7.14 -1.01 2.67
C THR A 124 -5.91 -1.11 3.55
N ILE A 125 -5.90 -2.05 4.48
CA ILE A 125 -4.65 -2.43 5.14
C ILE A 125 -4.36 -3.91 4.90
N ASP A 126 -3.08 -4.22 4.73
CA ASP A 126 -2.61 -5.59 4.63
C ASP A 126 -2.17 -6.06 6.01
N LEU A 127 -2.61 -7.25 6.40
CA LEU A 127 -2.21 -7.92 7.64
C LEU A 127 -1.69 -9.32 7.31
N ILE A 128 -0.62 -9.73 8.01
CA ILE A 128 -0.02 -11.06 7.86
C ILE A 128 -0.23 -11.85 9.13
N TYR A 129 -0.73 -13.08 9.01
CA TYR A 129 -0.86 -14.04 10.10
C TYR A 129 -0.03 -15.29 9.83
N GLY A 130 0.17 -16.11 10.87
CA GLY A 130 0.94 -17.34 10.76
C GLY A 130 2.46 -17.15 10.86
N ALA A 131 2.94 -15.96 11.24
CA ALA A 131 4.33 -15.78 11.64
C ALA A 131 4.59 -16.47 12.99
N PRO A 132 5.80 -17.00 13.24
CA PRO A 132 6.11 -17.69 14.51
C PRO A 132 5.90 -16.83 15.75
N THR A 133 5.93 -15.52 15.61
CA THR A 133 5.71 -14.54 16.68
C THR A 133 4.23 -14.18 16.88
N THR A 134 3.36 -14.51 15.92
CA THR A 134 1.94 -14.14 15.92
C THR A 134 1.11 -15.26 16.53
N SER A 135 0.73 -15.12 17.82
CA SER A 135 -0.27 -16.00 18.46
C SER A 135 -1.68 -15.67 17.98
N ASP A 136 -2.64 -16.59 18.23
CA ASP A 136 -4.06 -16.35 17.95
C ASP A 136 -4.58 -15.11 18.67
N ALA A 137 -4.14 -14.87 19.91
CA ALA A 137 -4.51 -13.68 20.67
C ALA A 137 -3.97 -12.40 20.02
N GLN A 138 -2.72 -12.43 19.53
CA GLN A 138 -2.12 -11.29 18.83
C GLN A 138 -2.82 -11.04 17.48
N TRP A 139 -3.21 -12.10 16.77
CA TRP A 139 -4.00 -11.97 15.55
C TRP A 139 -5.36 -11.31 15.80
N GLN A 140 -6.07 -11.76 16.87
CA GLN A 140 -7.34 -11.15 17.26
C GLN A 140 -7.18 -9.67 17.66
N GLU A 141 -6.08 -9.31 18.32
CA GLU A 141 -5.76 -7.92 18.64
C GLU A 141 -5.53 -7.08 17.39
N ASN A 142 -4.77 -7.59 16.41
CA ASN A 142 -4.56 -6.92 15.12
C ASN A 142 -5.89 -6.61 14.42
N LEU A 143 -6.82 -7.57 14.39
CA LEU A 143 -8.15 -7.37 13.81
C LEU A 143 -8.98 -6.36 14.62
N ALA A 144 -8.95 -6.45 15.95
CA ALA A 144 -9.68 -5.53 16.82
C ALA A 144 -9.22 -4.08 16.62
N ILE A 145 -7.91 -3.86 16.44
CA ILE A 145 -7.35 -2.54 16.13
C ILE A 145 -7.85 -2.05 14.78
N ALA A 146 -7.78 -2.88 13.73
CA ALA A 146 -8.26 -2.53 12.40
C ALA A 146 -9.74 -2.15 12.41
N PHE A 147 -10.57 -2.89 13.14
CA PHE A 147 -12.00 -2.58 13.29
C PHE A 147 -12.23 -1.28 14.09
N ALA A 148 -11.43 -1.01 15.12
CA ALA A 148 -11.53 0.23 15.88
C ALA A 148 -11.20 1.47 15.03
N TYR A 149 -10.30 1.34 14.04
CA TYR A 149 -10.04 2.38 13.04
C TYR A 149 -11.14 2.49 11.96
N GLY A 150 -12.12 1.59 11.96
CA GLY A 150 -13.18 1.59 10.94
C GLY A 150 -12.67 1.30 9.53
N ILE A 151 -11.58 0.53 9.41
CA ILE A 151 -11.00 0.21 8.09
C ILE A 151 -12.01 -0.57 7.25
N PRO A 152 -12.38 -0.04 6.06
CA PRO A 152 -13.45 -0.65 5.25
C PRO A 152 -13.03 -1.93 4.54
N HIS A 153 -11.73 -2.13 4.32
CA HIS A 153 -11.22 -3.31 3.61
C HIS A 153 -9.93 -3.84 4.25
N LEU A 154 -9.88 -5.16 4.47
CA LEU A 154 -8.70 -5.86 4.98
C LEU A 154 -8.21 -6.90 3.97
N SER A 155 -6.93 -6.88 3.66
CA SER A 155 -6.23 -7.95 2.95
C SER A 155 -5.44 -8.77 3.97
N CYS A 156 -5.85 -10.01 4.21
CA CYS A 156 -5.22 -10.86 5.21
C CYS A 156 -4.48 -12.02 4.54
N TYR A 157 -3.16 -12.08 4.75
CA TYR A 157 -2.29 -13.07 4.14
C TYR A 157 -1.75 -14.05 5.17
N CYS A 158 -1.85 -15.35 4.87
CA CYS A 158 -1.08 -16.35 5.60
C CYS A 158 0.39 -16.24 5.17
N LEU A 159 1.30 -16.17 6.15
CA LEU A 159 2.73 -16.19 5.85
C LEU A 159 3.07 -17.49 5.09
N THR A 160 3.64 -17.35 3.91
CA THR A 160 4.17 -18.45 3.11
C THR A 160 5.69 -18.38 3.03
N VAL A 161 6.32 -19.55 3.00
CA VAL A 161 7.78 -19.67 2.88
C VAL A 161 8.12 -19.92 1.42
N GLU A 162 8.57 -18.86 0.73
CA GLU A 162 8.91 -18.93 -0.68
C GLU A 162 10.35 -19.42 -0.90
N GLU A 163 10.55 -20.29 -1.89
CA GLU A 163 11.88 -20.71 -2.31
C GLU A 163 12.69 -19.53 -2.84
N GLY A 164 14.01 -19.54 -2.60
CA GLY A 164 14.90 -18.46 -3.02
C GLY A 164 14.93 -17.24 -2.09
N THR A 165 14.06 -17.17 -1.08
CA THR A 165 14.09 -16.11 -0.08
C THR A 165 15.05 -16.42 1.08
N ALA A 166 15.41 -15.39 1.87
CA ALA A 166 16.18 -15.60 3.10
C ALA A 166 15.42 -16.53 4.07
N LEU A 167 14.13 -16.32 4.27
CA LEU A 167 13.26 -17.15 5.11
C LEU A 167 13.26 -18.61 4.60
N GLY A 168 13.06 -18.83 3.30
CA GLY A 168 13.12 -20.18 2.70
C GLY A 168 14.47 -20.86 2.91
N THR A 169 15.55 -20.10 2.92
CA THR A 169 16.89 -20.63 3.22
C THR A 169 17.05 -21.02 4.68
N PHE A 170 16.56 -20.19 5.63
CA PHE A 170 16.57 -20.52 7.06
C PHE A 170 15.76 -21.78 7.36
N VAL A 171 14.54 -21.87 6.84
CA VAL A 171 13.65 -23.02 7.05
C VAL A 171 14.29 -24.30 6.50
N ARG A 172 14.88 -24.28 5.30
CA ARG A 172 15.58 -25.45 4.74
C ARG A 172 16.76 -25.91 5.58
N ARG A 173 17.43 -25.00 6.29
CA ARG A 173 18.56 -25.31 7.18
C ARG A 173 18.11 -25.71 8.59
N GLY A 174 16.80 -25.76 8.85
CA GLY A 174 16.26 -26.01 10.20
C GLY A 174 16.59 -24.89 11.19
N GLN A 175 16.86 -23.68 10.70
CA GLN A 175 17.13 -22.49 11.49
C GLN A 175 15.85 -21.66 11.62
N GLN A 176 15.62 -21.09 12.80
CA GLN A 176 14.62 -20.05 12.96
C GLN A 176 15.28 -18.70 12.65
N PRO A 177 14.61 -17.80 11.93
CA PRO A 177 15.09 -16.45 11.70
C PRO A 177 15.07 -15.61 12.97
#